data_8e243dc422e83977a4a24b793c87afd4
#
_entry.id   8e243dc422e83977a4a24b793c87afd4
#
_cell.length_a   1.000
_cell.length_b   1.000
_cell.length_c   1.000
_cell.angle_alpha   90.00
_cell.angle_beta   90.00
_cell.angle_gamma   90.00
#
_symmetry.space_group_name_H-M   'P 1'
#
loop_
_entity.id
_entity.type
_entity.pdbx_description
1 polymer ?
#
loop_
_entity_poly.entity_id
_entity_poly.type
_entity_poly.pdbx_seq_one_letter_code
_entity_poly.pdbx_strand_id
1 'polypeptide(L)'
;MSGQSEEFLAHTATGVTTLCRAWAILRKDGNTFGFTDHDTELAFDGIVFRADTGLSAAALAQSTGLSVDNTEALGALTDASVREDEIEAGRFDNAEVRAWLVNWSDPDVRWLQFRGTIGEMRRSGGAFHAELRGLTEALNRPLGRIYQKPCTAVVGDADCGFDLERPGYRHDGTPSRVIDSRVFEWDDLSGFEPQWFMRGRLDVLTGPASGLWGMIKRDVFEDGVRRVELWEAIRGEISADDQVRLTVGCDKRFETCRLKFNNLINFQGFPDLPSDDWMMAYPTSGGANSGGSLR
;
A
#
# COMPACT_ATOMS: atom_id res chain seq x y z
N MET A 1 -19.47 8.43 9.79
CA MET A 1 -20.59 7.47 9.75
C MET A 1 -21.77 8.23 9.18
N SER A 2 -22.32 7.82 8.04
CA SER A 2 -23.59 8.36 7.56
C SER A 2 -24.67 7.89 8.53
N GLY A 3 -25.47 8.82 9.07
CA GLY A 3 -26.64 8.49 9.90
C GLY A 3 -27.57 7.57 9.11
N GLN A 4 -28.37 6.79 9.83
CA GLN A 4 -29.45 6.01 9.21
C GLN A 4 -30.41 6.98 8.52
N SER A 5 -30.84 6.68 7.28
CA SER A 5 -31.86 7.50 6.61
C SER A 5 -33.19 7.36 7.32
N GLU A 6 -34.04 8.39 7.22
CA GLU A 6 -35.41 8.35 7.79
C GLU A 6 -36.20 7.16 7.22
N GLU A 7 -36.04 6.86 5.96
CA GLU A 7 -36.67 5.74 5.27
C GLU A 7 -36.23 4.39 5.84
N PHE A 8 -34.91 4.23 6.13
CA PHE A 8 -34.37 3.03 6.75
C PHE A 8 -34.94 2.85 8.17
N LEU A 9 -34.97 3.92 8.95
CA LEU A 9 -35.56 3.91 10.30
C LEU A 9 -37.06 3.60 10.28
N ALA A 10 -37.82 4.17 9.33
CA ALA A 10 -39.22 3.88 9.15
C ALA A 10 -39.45 2.40 8.80
N HIS A 11 -38.63 1.83 7.89
CA HIS A 11 -38.67 0.42 7.53
C HIS A 11 -38.42 -0.49 8.73
N THR A 12 -37.36 -0.20 9.50
CA THR A 12 -37.03 -1.00 10.70
C THR A 12 -38.10 -0.90 11.80
N ALA A 13 -38.76 0.23 11.93
CA ALA A 13 -39.83 0.45 12.91
C ALA A 13 -41.09 -0.38 12.63
N THR A 14 -41.30 -0.88 11.40
CA THR A 14 -42.44 -1.73 11.05
C THR A 14 -42.45 -3.08 11.75
N GLY A 15 -41.30 -3.55 12.23
CA GLY A 15 -41.10 -4.87 12.83
C GLY A 15 -41.15 -6.03 11.84
N VAL A 16 -41.56 -5.81 10.60
CA VAL A 16 -41.51 -6.77 9.48
C VAL A 16 -40.47 -6.24 8.49
N THR A 17 -39.27 -6.78 8.52
CA THR A 17 -38.13 -6.23 7.75
C THR A 17 -37.73 -7.15 6.62
N THR A 18 -37.39 -6.56 5.49
CA THR A 18 -36.78 -7.20 4.31
C THR A 18 -35.30 -6.84 4.24
N LEU A 19 -34.54 -7.16 5.34
CA LEU A 19 -33.14 -6.77 5.47
C LEU A 19 -32.21 -7.93 5.19
N CYS A 20 -31.15 -7.62 4.43
CA CYS A 20 -30.02 -8.49 4.20
C CYS A 20 -28.71 -7.72 4.38
N ARG A 21 -27.59 -8.42 4.40
CA ARG A 21 -26.28 -7.82 4.46
C ARG A 21 -25.64 -7.84 3.07
N ALA A 22 -24.89 -6.80 2.78
CA ALA A 22 -24.08 -6.69 1.58
C ALA A 22 -22.66 -6.19 1.94
N TRP A 23 -21.65 -6.75 1.30
CA TRP A 23 -20.24 -6.37 1.50
C TRP A 23 -19.58 -6.10 0.16
N ALA A 24 -18.75 -5.07 0.11
CA ALA A 24 -17.88 -4.83 -1.03
C ALA A 24 -16.42 -4.77 -0.60
N ILE A 25 -15.57 -5.37 -1.43
CA ILE A 25 -14.11 -5.24 -1.36
C ILE A 25 -13.67 -4.44 -2.57
N LEU A 26 -13.05 -3.29 -2.32
CA LEU A 26 -12.56 -2.39 -3.36
C LEU A 26 -11.02 -2.44 -3.33
N ARG A 27 -10.43 -3.06 -4.35
CA ARG A 27 -8.97 -3.17 -4.47
C ARG A 27 -8.37 -1.90 -5.06
N LYS A 28 -7.10 -1.69 -4.78
CA LYS A 28 -6.35 -0.52 -5.29
C LYS A 28 -6.15 -0.52 -6.81
N ASP A 29 -6.24 -1.70 -7.45
CA ASP A 29 -6.17 -1.86 -8.90
C ASP A 29 -7.50 -1.54 -9.62
N GLY A 30 -8.52 -1.12 -8.88
CA GLY A 30 -9.85 -0.76 -9.40
C GLY A 30 -10.83 -1.94 -9.47
N ASN A 31 -10.38 -3.16 -9.18
CA ASN A 31 -11.29 -4.31 -9.12
C ASN A 31 -12.18 -4.23 -7.88
N THR A 32 -13.48 -4.50 -8.08
CA THR A 32 -14.48 -4.46 -7.01
C THR A 32 -15.21 -5.79 -6.96
N PHE A 33 -15.36 -6.33 -5.74
CA PHE A 33 -16.07 -7.56 -5.46
C PHE A 33 -17.24 -7.25 -4.52
N GLY A 34 -18.45 -7.65 -4.92
CA GLY A 34 -19.67 -7.48 -4.12
C GLY A 34 -20.25 -8.83 -3.70
N PHE A 35 -20.65 -8.95 -2.45
CA PHE A 35 -21.19 -10.16 -1.82
C PHE A 35 -22.42 -9.84 -1.01
N THR A 36 -23.40 -10.74 -0.98
CA THR A 36 -24.61 -10.61 -0.15
C THR A 36 -24.99 -11.95 0.49
N ASP A 37 -25.64 -11.90 1.65
CA ASP A 37 -26.27 -13.05 2.30
C ASP A 37 -27.73 -13.28 1.81
N HIS A 38 -28.20 -12.46 0.86
CA HIS A 38 -29.48 -12.65 0.19
C HIS A 38 -29.38 -13.77 -0.85
N ASP A 39 -30.48 -14.41 -1.17
CA ASP A 39 -30.57 -15.51 -2.14
C ASP A 39 -30.59 -15.05 -3.62
N THR A 40 -30.73 -13.75 -3.86
CA THR A 40 -30.66 -13.14 -5.20
C THR A 40 -29.64 -12.01 -5.24
N GLU A 41 -29.10 -11.74 -6.44
CA GLU A 41 -28.19 -10.63 -6.67
C GLU A 41 -28.82 -9.28 -6.36
N LEU A 42 -28.03 -8.38 -5.77
CA LEU A 42 -28.39 -6.99 -5.55
C LEU A 42 -27.44 -6.08 -6.32
N ALA A 43 -27.89 -4.91 -6.72
CA ALA A 43 -27.07 -3.91 -7.39
C ALA A 43 -27.34 -2.52 -6.84
N PHE A 44 -26.30 -1.84 -6.35
CA PHE A 44 -26.34 -0.43 -5.94
C PHE A 44 -24.91 0.16 -5.92
N ASP A 45 -24.79 1.47 -5.90
CA ASP A 45 -23.51 2.20 -5.94
C ASP A 45 -22.54 1.75 -7.07
N GLY A 46 -23.10 1.24 -8.20
CA GLY A 46 -22.33 0.71 -9.31
C GLY A 46 -21.69 -0.66 -9.05
N ILE A 47 -22.04 -1.33 -7.97
CA ILE A 47 -21.52 -2.62 -7.54
C ILE A 47 -22.62 -3.67 -7.66
N VAL A 48 -22.28 -4.83 -8.24
CA VAL A 48 -23.14 -6.01 -8.23
C VAL A 48 -22.74 -6.91 -7.06
N PHE A 49 -23.70 -7.22 -6.19
CA PHE A 49 -23.51 -8.06 -5.01
C PHE A 49 -24.06 -9.46 -5.30
N ARG A 50 -23.18 -10.44 -5.35
CA ARG A 50 -23.51 -11.82 -5.67
C ARG A 50 -23.98 -12.61 -4.47
N ALA A 51 -24.94 -13.50 -4.68
CA ALA A 51 -25.64 -14.24 -3.65
C ALA A 51 -24.95 -15.54 -3.20
N ASP A 52 -24.04 -16.11 -4.00
CA ASP A 52 -23.58 -17.51 -3.86
C ASP A 52 -22.18 -17.66 -3.27
N THR A 53 -21.70 -16.66 -2.56
CA THR A 53 -20.27 -16.54 -2.26
C THR A 53 -19.83 -17.03 -0.88
N GLY A 54 -20.68 -17.66 -0.09
CA GLY A 54 -20.27 -18.31 1.17
C GLY A 54 -19.59 -17.42 2.23
N LEU A 55 -19.58 -16.08 2.02
CA LEU A 55 -19.07 -15.13 3.00
C LEU A 55 -20.08 -14.98 4.14
N SER A 56 -19.77 -15.56 5.29
CA SER A 56 -20.46 -15.24 6.53
C SER A 56 -19.60 -14.23 7.31
N ALA A 57 -20.04 -13.00 7.41
CA ALA A 57 -19.44 -12.09 8.38
C ALA A 57 -19.87 -12.54 9.78
N ALA A 58 -18.94 -13.03 10.59
CA ALA A 58 -19.15 -13.07 12.03
C ALA A 58 -19.49 -11.65 12.50
N ALA A 59 -20.38 -11.52 13.45
CA ALA A 59 -20.99 -10.25 13.85
C ALA A 59 -19.95 -9.13 13.94
N LEU A 60 -20.15 -8.08 13.16
CA LEU A 60 -19.41 -6.82 13.26
C LEU A 60 -19.68 -6.26 14.67
N ALA A 61 -18.78 -6.56 15.62
CA ALA A 61 -18.83 -6.00 16.95
C ALA A 61 -18.20 -4.61 16.90
N GLN A 62 -19.03 -3.58 16.93
CA GLN A 62 -18.55 -2.22 17.22
C GLN A 62 -18.46 -2.05 18.73
N SER A 63 -17.23 -1.89 19.25
CA SER A 63 -17.03 -1.45 20.62
C SER A 63 -17.07 0.08 20.66
N THR A 64 -17.89 0.64 21.55
CA THR A 64 -17.88 2.07 21.84
C THR A 64 -16.69 2.39 22.75
N GLY A 65 -15.64 3.03 22.18
CA GLY A 65 -14.44 3.44 22.92
C GLY A 65 -13.26 3.72 21.99
N LEU A 66 -12.12 4.13 22.58
CA LEU A 66 -10.83 4.31 21.87
C LEU A 66 -10.13 2.97 21.55
N SER A 67 -10.78 1.84 21.79
CA SER A 67 -10.24 0.55 21.36
C SER A 67 -10.34 0.43 19.84
N VAL A 68 -9.28 -0.06 19.23
CA VAL A 68 -9.24 -0.36 17.79
C VAL A 68 -10.35 -1.35 17.50
N ASP A 69 -11.33 -0.94 16.67
CA ASP A 69 -12.40 -1.83 16.21
C ASP A 69 -11.79 -2.84 15.22
N ASN A 70 -11.17 -3.90 15.75
CA ASN A 70 -10.73 -5.02 14.98
C ASN A 70 -11.86 -6.04 14.93
N THR A 71 -12.42 -6.23 13.76
CA THR A 71 -13.42 -7.28 13.52
C THR A 71 -12.79 -8.32 12.62
N GLU A 72 -12.85 -9.58 13.01
CA GLU A 72 -12.50 -10.68 12.13
C GLU A 72 -13.70 -10.98 11.22
N ALA A 73 -13.52 -10.80 9.92
CA ALA A 73 -14.44 -11.39 8.95
C ALA A 73 -13.96 -12.81 8.64
N LEU A 74 -14.73 -13.77 9.11
CA LEU A 74 -14.60 -15.16 8.71
C LEU A 74 -15.35 -15.35 7.40
N GLY A 75 -14.61 -15.49 6.29
CA GLY A 75 -15.18 -15.87 5.03
C GLY A 75 -14.52 -17.13 4.51
N ALA A 76 -15.30 -18.17 4.23
CA ALA A 76 -14.85 -19.16 3.28
C ALA A 76 -14.87 -18.50 1.92
N LEU A 77 -13.75 -17.98 1.47
CA LEU A 77 -13.58 -17.51 0.08
C LEU A 77 -13.53 -18.76 -0.81
N THR A 78 -14.66 -19.38 -1.02
CA THR A 78 -14.81 -20.51 -1.94
C THR A 78 -15.25 -20.03 -3.33
N ASP A 79 -15.41 -18.73 -3.51
CA ASP A 79 -15.83 -18.16 -4.76
C ASP A 79 -14.67 -18.14 -5.76
N ALA A 80 -14.96 -18.62 -6.98
CA ALA A 80 -14.07 -18.54 -8.12
C ALA A 80 -13.62 -17.11 -8.50
N SER A 81 -14.26 -16.08 -7.92
CA SER A 81 -13.93 -14.67 -8.14
C SER A 81 -12.74 -14.19 -7.30
N VAL A 82 -12.43 -14.84 -6.18
CA VAL A 82 -11.28 -14.50 -5.33
C VAL A 82 -10.24 -15.61 -5.43
N ARG A 83 -9.23 -15.37 -6.23
CA ARG A 83 -8.20 -16.35 -6.53
C ARG A 83 -7.13 -16.38 -5.45
N GLU A 84 -6.65 -17.58 -5.12
CA GLU A 84 -5.61 -17.80 -4.12
C GLU A 84 -4.29 -17.09 -4.50
N ASP A 85 -3.91 -17.17 -5.77
CA ASP A 85 -2.73 -16.52 -6.31
C ASP A 85 -2.77 -14.99 -6.16
N GLU A 86 -3.94 -14.37 -6.26
CA GLU A 86 -4.11 -12.94 -6.03
C GLU A 86 -3.99 -12.54 -4.56
N ILE A 87 -4.43 -13.42 -3.64
CA ILE A 87 -4.24 -13.21 -2.21
C ILE A 87 -2.77 -13.34 -1.85
N GLU A 88 -2.10 -14.40 -2.32
CA GLU A 88 -0.67 -14.61 -2.09
C GLU A 88 0.17 -13.49 -2.70
N ALA A 89 -0.24 -12.92 -3.83
CA ALA A 89 0.37 -11.76 -4.44
C ALA A 89 0.15 -10.45 -3.64
N GLY A 90 -0.66 -10.46 -2.57
CA GLY A 90 -0.95 -9.28 -1.75
C GLY A 90 -1.89 -8.27 -2.41
N ARG A 91 -2.65 -8.66 -3.46
CA ARG A 91 -3.55 -7.74 -4.18
C ARG A 91 -4.72 -7.24 -3.31
N PHE A 92 -5.02 -7.96 -2.22
CA PHE A 92 -6.05 -7.58 -1.26
C PHE A 92 -5.52 -6.76 -0.08
N ASP A 93 -4.20 -6.59 0.04
CA ASP A 93 -3.57 -5.85 1.14
C ASP A 93 -4.02 -4.40 1.16
N ASN A 94 -4.61 -3.99 2.29
CA ASN A 94 -5.22 -2.68 2.47
C ASN A 94 -6.33 -2.36 1.44
N ALA A 95 -7.02 -3.35 0.89
CA ALA A 95 -8.23 -3.13 0.12
C ALA A 95 -9.33 -2.54 1.01
N GLU A 96 -10.10 -1.60 0.48
CA GLU A 96 -11.22 -1.01 1.23
C GLU A 96 -12.36 -2.01 1.35
N VAL A 97 -12.94 -2.12 2.54
CA VAL A 97 -14.12 -2.94 2.81
C VAL A 97 -15.25 -2.05 3.26
N ARG A 98 -16.41 -2.25 2.65
CA ARG A 98 -17.66 -1.62 3.05
C ARG A 98 -18.70 -2.68 3.36
N ALA A 99 -19.45 -2.51 4.42
CA ALA A 99 -20.55 -3.39 4.76
C ALA A 99 -21.83 -2.59 5.00
N TRP A 100 -22.91 -3.05 4.42
CA TRP A 100 -24.22 -2.43 4.52
C TRP A 100 -25.26 -3.40 5.08
N LEU A 101 -26.26 -2.84 5.73
CA LEU A 101 -27.55 -3.45 5.93
C LEU A 101 -28.49 -2.85 4.88
N VAL A 102 -29.10 -3.69 4.06
CA VAL A 102 -29.85 -3.30 2.85
C VAL A 102 -31.25 -3.84 2.91
N ASN A 103 -32.23 -3.02 2.56
CA ASN A 103 -33.56 -3.52 2.26
C ASN A 103 -33.53 -4.18 0.87
N TRP A 104 -33.57 -5.51 0.80
CA TRP A 104 -33.46 -6.22 -0.48
C TRP A 104 -34.65 -5.97 -1.43
N SER A 105 -35.82 -5.53 -0.92
CA SER A 105 -36.94 -5.14 -1.77
C SER A 105 -36.78 -3.74 -2.40
N ASP A 106 -35.94 -2.89 -1.79
CA ASP A 106 -35.58 -1.56 -2.27
C ASP A 106 -34.14 -1.24 -1.85
N PRO A 107 -33.13 -1.58 -2.67
CA PRO A 107 -31.71 -1.41 -2.35
C PRO A 107 -31.26 0.05 -2.15
N ASP A 108 -32.08 1.03 -2.49
CA ASP A 108 -31.79 2.43 -2.21
C ASP A 108 -31.96 2.74 -0.72
N VAL A 109 -32.80 1.95 -0.02
CA VAL A 109 -33.01 2.01 1.42
C VAL A 109 -31.95 1.12 2.09
N ARG A 110 -30.80 1.69 2.39
CA ARG A 110 -29.65 0.99 2.97
C ARG A 110 -28.94 1.81 4.03
N TRP A 111 -28.18 1.13 4.88
CA TRP A 111 -27.36 1.75 5.91
C TRP A 111 -25.93 1.18 5.87
N LEU A 112 -24.93 2.07 5.67
CA LEU A 112 -23.53 1.70 5.76
C LEU A 112 -23.15 1.48 7.23
N GLN A 113 -22.95 0.22 7.62
CA GLN A 113 -22.59 -0.18 8.98
C GLN A 113 -21.09 -0.08 9.25
N PHE A 114 -20.28 -0.46 8.25
CA PHE A 114 -18.84 -0.52 8.41
C PHE A 114 -18.12 -0.01 7.16
N ARG A 115 -17.05 0.71 7.40
CA ARG A 115 -16.05 1.07 6.41
C ARG A 115 -14.67 0.93 7.03
N GLY A 116 -13.77 0.21 6.35
CA GLY A 116 -12.42 -0.04 6.83
C GLY A 116 -11.54 -0.61 5.75
N THR A 117 -10.47 -1.27 6.14
CA THR A 117 -9.52 -1.91 5.23
C THR A 117 -9.25 -3.34 5.67
N ILE A 118 -8.86 -4.18 4.70
CA ILE A 118 -8.34 -5.52 4.98
C ILE A 118 -6.94 -5.37 5.61
N GLY A 119 -6.75 -5.95 6.77
CA GLY A 119 -5.45 -6.10 7.43
C GLY A 119 -4.75 -7.38 7.00
N GLU A 120 -4.41 -8.24 7.96
CA GLU A 120 -3.78 -9.52 7.68
C GLU A 120 -4.80 -10.53 7.17
N MET A 121 -4.44 -11.25 6.09
CA MET A 121 -5.20 -12.40 5.60
C MET A 121 -4.46 -13.67 5.96
N ARG A 122 -5.16 -14.61 6.61
CA ARG A 122 -4.63 -15.93 7.00
C ARG A 122 -5.45 -17.04 6.38
N ARG A 123 -4.78 -18.09 5.94
CA ARG A 123 -5.43 -19.32 5.47
C ARG A 123 -5.48 -20.34 6.59
N SER A 124 -6.65 -20.88 6.87
CA SER A 124 -6.84 -21.98 7.81
C SER A 124 -7.99 -22.87 7.37
N GLY A 125 -7.75 -24.17 7.24
CA GLY A 125 -8.79 -25.17 6.97
C GLY A 125 -9.54 -25.03 5.65
N GLY A 126 -8.92 -24.44 4.61
CA GLY A 126 -9.57 -24.19 3.31
C GLY A 126 -10.43 -22.92 3.26
N ALA A 127 -10.43 -22.14 4.34
CA ALA A 127 -11.07 -20.85 4.43
C ALA A 127 -10.02 -19.74 4.65
N PHE A 128 -10.35 -18.53 4.23
CA PHE A 128 -9.52 -17.35 4.51
C PHE A 128 -10.12 -16.56 5.66
N HIS A 129 -9.25 -16.14 6.58
CA HIS A 129 -9.58 -15.24 7.67
C HIS A 129 -8.97 -13.88 7.33
N ALA A 130 -9.79 -12.86 7.18
CA ALA A 130 -9.35 -11.50 6.96
C ALA A 130 -9.59 -10.67 8.22
N GLU A 131 -8.53 -10.05 8.74
CA GLU A 131 -8.66 -9.01 9.76
C GLU A 131 -9.22 -7.75 9.10
N LEU A 132 -10.32 -7.21 9.62
CA LEU A 132 -10.88 -5.94 9.19
C LEU A 132 -10.47 -4.84 10.16
N ARG A 133 -9.84 -3.81 9.64
CA ARG A 133 -9.36 -2.65 10.38
C ARG A 133 -10.29 -1.48 10.14
N GLY A 134 -10.90 -0.96 11.21
CA GLY A 134 -11.77 0.20 11.13
C GLY A 134 -11.01 1.50 10.88
N LEU A 135 -11.74 2.58 10.60
CA LEU A 135 -11.16 3.91 10.39
C LEU A 135 -10.42 4.45 11.62
N THR A 136 -10.73 3.97 12.81
CA THR A 136 -10.07 4.33 14.07
C THR A 136 -8.62 3.93 14.12
N GLU A 137 -8.20 2.87 13.41
CA GLU A 137 -6.81 2.48 13.33
C GLU A 137 -5.93 3.56 12.68
N ALA A 138 -6.47 4.29 11.71
CA ALA A 138 -5.76 5.41 11.11
C ALA A 138 -5.44 6.52 12.12
N LEU A 139 -6.25 6.65 13.17
CA LEU A 139 -6.03 7.61 14.27
C LEU A 139 -4.99 7.13 15.28
N ASN A 140 -4.71 5.83 15.33
CA ASN A 140 -3.72 5.24 16.25
C ASN A 140 -2.27 5.31 15.70
N ARG A 141 -2.04 6.09 14.66
CA ARG A 141 -0.69 6.32 14.13
C ARG A 141 -0.04 7.49 14.88
N PRO A 142 1.22 7.35 15.30
CA PRO A 142 1.93 8.46 15.92
C PRO A 142 2.03 9.61 14.93
N LEU A 143 1.47 10.76 15.30
CA LEU A 143 1.60 12.00 14.56
C LEU A 143 2.80 12.74 15.10
N GLY A 144 3.73 13.11 14.25
CA GLY A 144 4.90 13.87 14.65
C GLY A 144 6.04 13.74 13.65
N ARG A 145 7.01 14.63 13.80
CA ARG A 145 8.22 14.65 12.99
C ARG A 145 9.42 14.27 13.84
N ILE A 146 10.17 13.29 13.37
CA ILE A 146 11.43 12.92 14.02
C ILE A 146 12.54 13.83 13.49
N TYR A 147 13.28 14.48 14.38
CA TYR A 147 14.47 15.25 14.01
C TYR A 147 15.65 14.30 13.86
N GLN A 148 16.07 14.06 12.63
CA GLN A 148 17.17 13.17 12.29
C GLN A 148 17.96 13.73 11.09
N LYS A 149 19.23 13.33 10.95
CA LYS A 149 20.07 13.77 9.82
C LYS A 149 19.50 13.40 8.44
N PRO A 150 19.07 12.13 8.22
CA PRO A 150 18.49 11.75 6.94
C PRO A 150 17.12 12.39 6.70
N CYS A 151 16.79 12.59 5.45
CA CYS A 151 15.46 13.01 4.99
C CYS A 151 14.39 11.98 5.38
N THR A 152 13.23 12.43 5.85
CA THR A 152 12.09 11.58 6.22
C THR A 152 11.12 11.33 5.06
N ALA A 153 11.11 12.21 4.04
CA ALA A 153 10.22 12.10 2.88
C ALA A 153 10.54 10.88 2.01
N VAL A 154 9.57 10.31 1.34
CA VAL A 154 9.78 9.33 0.26
C VAL A 154 10.03 10.08 -1.03
N VAL A 155 10.94 9.60 -1.88
CA VAL A 155 11.23 10.28 -3.15
C VAL A 155 9.96 10.36 -4.01
N GLY A 156 9.60 11.57 -4.43
CA GLY A 156 8.40 11.84 -5.23
C GLY A 156 7.09 11.95 -4.45
N ASP A 157 7.08 11.82 -3.12
CA ASP A 157 5.87 12.09 -2.32
C ASP A 157 5.60 13.61 -2.20
N ALA A 158 4.49 13.97 -1.56
CA ALA A 158 4.08 15.35 -1.37
C ALA A 158 5.10 16.19 -0.58
N ASP A 159 5.81 15.57 0.37
CA ASP A 159 6.83 16.25 1.20
C ASP A 159 8.14 16.42 0.43
N CYS A 160 8.51 15.48 -0.43
CA CYS A 160 9.66 15.55 -1.32
C CYS A 160 9.39 16.52 -2.49
N GLY A 161 8.18 16.50 -3.06
CA GLY A 161 7.77 17.33 -4.18
C GLY A 161 8.62 17.18 -5.46
N PHE A 162 9.48 16.15 -5.53
CA PHE A 162 10.28 15.90 -6.74
C PHE A 162 9.45 15.18 -7.80
N ASP A 163 9.43 15.74 -9.00
CA ASP A 163 8.73 15.15 -10.13
C ASP A 163 9.54 13.98 -10.72
N LEU A 164 9.07 12.75 -10.49
CA LEU A 164 9.68 11.52 -10.99
C LEU A 164 9.43 11.29 -12.49
N GLU A 165 8.51 12.03 -13.12
CA GLU A 165 8.24 11.94 -14.57
C GLU A 165 9.31 12.61 -15.41
N ARG A 166 10.23 13.35 -14.79
CA ARG A 166 11.34 14.00 -15.49
C ARG A 166 12.21 12.98 -16.21
N PRO A 167 12.69 13.26 -17.43
CA PRO A 167 13.61 12.40 -18.13
C PRO A 167 14.87 12.09 -17.31
N GLY A 168 15.31 10.82 -17.35
CA GLY A 168 16.50 10.37 -16.63
C GLY A 168 16.25 9.89 -15.18
N TYR A 169 15.04 9.98 -14.66
CA TYR A 169 14.71 9.52 -13.30
C TYR A 169 13.88 8.25 -13.27
N ARG A 170 13.45 7.79 -14.42
CA ARG A 170 12.80 6.49 -14.61
C ARG A 170 13.25 5.85 -15.92
N HIS A 171 13.07 4.54 -16.00
CA HIS A 171 13.26 3.75 -17.20
C HIS A 171 12.12 2.74 -17.33
N ASP A 172 11.43 2.77 -18.47
CA ASP A 172 10.39 1.79 -18.82
C ASP A 172 10.98 0.89 -19.90
N GLY A 173 10.94 -0.42 -19.69
CA GLY A 173 11.46 -1.38 -20.67
C GLY A 173 11.29 -2.82 -20.23
N THR A 174 11.69 -3.73 -21.09
CA THR A 174 11.69 -5.17 -20.81
C THR A 174 13.08 -5.60 -20.33
N PRO A 175 13.20 -6.41 -19.29
CA PRO A 175 14.50 -6.99 -18.90
C PRO A 175 14.94 -8.03 -19.93
N SER A 176 16.25 -8.16 -20.15
CA SER A 176 16.80 -9.27 -20.96
C SER A 176 16.64 -10.61 -20.26
N ARG A 177 16.63 -10.59 -18.93
CA ARG A 177 16.53 -11.79 -18.09
C ARG A 177 15.88 -11.49 -16.75
N VAL A 178 15.04 -12.41 -16.28
CA VAL A 178 14.43 -12.42 -14.96
C VAL A 178 14.80 -13.69 -14.22
N ILE A 179 15.23 -13.58 -12.97
CA ILE A 179 15.62 -14.70 -12.12
C ILE A 179 14.78 -14.63 -10.84
N ASP A 180 13.98 -15.66 -10.59
CA ASP A 180 13.16 -15.84 -9.38
C ASP A 180 12.30 -14.61 -9.02
N SER A 181 11.81 -13.85 -10.02
CA SER A 181 11.06 -12.60 -9.84
C SER A 181 11.73 -11.61 -8.87
N ARG A 182 13.04 -11.73 -8.67
CA ARG A 182 13.84 -10.95 -7.73
C ARG A 182 15.01 -10.22 -8.36
N VAL A 183 15.67 -10.85 -9.36
CA VAL A 183 16.82 -10.27 -10.05
C VAL A 183 16.45 -10.05 -11.51
N PHE A 184 16.69 -8.85 -11.98
CA PHE A 184 16.37 -8.38 -13.33
C PHE A 184 17.66 -7.90 -13.99
N GLU A 185 17.88 -8.30 -15.24
CA GLU A 185 19.07 -7.94 -16.01
C GLU A 185 18.68 -7.21 -17.30
N TRP A 186 19.44 -6.21 -17.67
CA TRP A 186 19.31 -5.48 -18.93
C TRP A 186 20.66 -5.45 -19.62
N ASP A 187 20.70 -5.87 -20.88
CA ASP A 187 21.84 -5.66 -21.75
C ASP A 187 21.83 -4.19 -22.22
N ASP A 188 22.96 -3.54 -22.12
CA ASP A 188 23.17 -2.16 -22.64
C ASP A 188 22.31 -1.05 -22.02
N LEU A 189 21.84 -1.19 -20.76
CA LEU A 189 21.23 -0.11 -20.02
C LEU A 189 22.30 0.81 -19.39
N SER A 190 23.14 1.42 -20.25
CA SER A 190 24.32 2.22 -19.88
C SER A 190 24.00 3.71 -19.60
N GLY A 191 22.80 4.17 -19.98
CA GLY A 191 22.41 5.60 -19.87
C GLY A 191 22.23 6.14 -18.45
N PHE A 192 22.43 5.31 -17.42
CA PHE A 192 22.27 5.69 -16.02
C PHE A 192 23.55 5.36 -15.25
N GLU A 193 23.92 6.21 -14.28
CA GLU A 193 25.06 5.96 -13.40
C GLU A 193 24.90 4.66 -12.61
N PRO A 194 25.99 4.00 -12.21
CA PRO A 194 25.93 2.87 -11.28
C PRO A 194 25.18 3.26 -9.99
N GLN A 195 24.40 2.32 -9.45
CA GLN A 195 23.58 2.52 -8.24
C GLN A 195 22.48 3.60 -8.39
N TRP A 196 22.15 4.01 -9.63
CA TRP A 196 21.13 5.05 -9.88
C TRP A 196 19.76 4.69 -9.33
N PHE A 197 19.37 3.42 -9.48
CA PHE A 197 18.08 2.87 -9.03
C PHE A 197 18.13 2.26 -7.62
N MET A 198 19.31 2.16 -6.98
CA MET A 198 19.42 1.60 -5.63
C MET A 198 18.53 2.37 -4.63
N ARG A 199 17.72 1.64 -3.82
CA ARG A 199 16.66 2.17 -2.94
C ARG A 199 15.51 2.85 -3.70
N GLY A 200 15.42 2.63 -4.99
CA GLY A 200 14.28 2.97 -5.81
C GLY A 200 13.25 1.86 -5.86
N ARG A 201 12.36 1.91 -6.83
CA ARG A 201 11.25 0.98 -7.01
C ARG A 201 11.27 0.37 -8.40
N LEU A 202 10.95 -0.90 -8.49
CA LEU A 202 10.61 -1.60 -9.72
C LEU A 202 9.11 -1.88 -9.70
N ASP A 203 8.39 -1.41 -10.71
CA ASP A 203 6.97 -1.66 -10.93
C ASP A 203 6.80 -2.57 -12.14
N VAL A 204 5.94 -3.57 -12.04
CA VAL A 204 5.57 -4.42 -13.17
C VAL A 204 4.38 -3.81 -13.89
N LEU A 205 4.54 -3.50 -15.19
CA LEU A 205 3.53 -2.79 -15.97
C LEU A 205 2.62 -3.74 -16.75
N THR A 206 3.14 -4.89 -17.20
CA THR A 206 2.40 -5.86 -17.99
C THR A 206 2.53 -7.28 -17.43
N GLY A 207 1.79 -8.23 -17.99
CA GLY A 207 1.83 -9.64 -17.59
C GLY A 207 0.98 -9.97 -16.35
N PRO A 208 1.07 -11.22 -15.86
CA PRO A 208 0.27 -11.69 -14.71
C PRO A 208 0.56 -10.90 -13.41
N ALA A 209 1.80 -10.43 -13.25
CA ALA A 209 2.24 -9.64 -12.08
C ALA A 209 2.00 -8.13 -12.23
N SER A 210 1.29 -7.67 -13.28
CA SER A 210 1.02 -6.24 -13.50
C SER A 210 0.43 -5.56 -12.26
N GLY A 211 0.95 -4.38 -11.93
CA GLY A 211 0.58 -3.60 -10.75
C GLY A 211 1.30 -4.00 -9.46
N LEU A 212 2.06 -5.10 -9.45
CA LEU A 212 2.95 -5.45 -8.35
C LEU A 212 4.26 -4.66 -8.46
N TRP A 213 4.93 -4.49 -7.34
CA TRP A 213 6.18 -3.73 -7.28
C TRP A 213 7.12 -4.26 -6.20
N GLY A 214 8.39 -3.91 -6.32
CA GLY A 214 9.41 -4.26 -5.33
C GLY A 214 10.42 -3.13 -5.12
N MET A 215 10.97 -3.05 -3.90
CA MET A 215 12.05 -2.11 -3.58
C MET A 215 13.39 -2.64 -4.05
N ILE A 216 14.18 -1.78 -4.70
CA ILE A 216 15.49 -2.12 -5.23
C ILE A 216 16.53 -2.09 -4.10
N LYS A 217 17.16 -3.24 -3.88
CA LYS A 217 18.24 -3.45 -2.90
C LYS A 217 19.59 -3.09 -3.49
N ARG A 218 19.85 -3.55 -4.71
CA ARG A 218 21.14 -3.41 -5.39
C ARG A 218 20.92 -3.08 -6.85
N ASP A 219 21.74 -2.19 -7.36
CA ASP A 219 21.82 -1.81 -8.78
C ASP A 219 23.29 -1.77 -9.15
N VAL A 220 23.71 -2.63 -10.06
CA VAL A 220 25.11 -2.79 -10.51
C VAL A 220 25.14 -2.78 -12.02
N PHE A 221 26.11 -2.06 -12.57
CA PHE A 221 26.39 -2.06 -14.00
C PHE A 221 27.83 -2.54 -14.21
N GLU A 222 27.99 -3.73 -14.74
CA GLU A 222 29.28 -4.39 -14.98
C GLU A 222 29.22 -5.13 -16.33
N ASP A 223 30.29 -5.09 -17.08
CA ASP A 223 30.47 -5.80 -18.37
C ASP A 223 29.34 -5.53 -19.39
N GLY A 224 28.75 -4.33 -19.36
CA GLY A 224 27.66 -3.95 -20.25
C GLY A 224 26.29 -4.40 -19.80
N VAL A 225 26.18 -5.14 -18.70
CA VAL A 225 24.92 -5.64 -18.15
C VAL A 225 24.55 -4.87 -16.87
N ARG A 226 23.33 -4.35 -16.82
CA ARG A 226 22.78 -3.80 -15.59
C ARG A 226 21.99 -4.88 -14.88
N ARG A 227 22.36 -5.14 -13.64
CA ARG A 227 21.67 -6.09 -12.76
C ARG A 227 21.02 -5.35 -11.59
N VAL A 228 19.71 -5.49 -11.47
CA VAL A 228 18.90 -4.94 -10.38
C VAL A 228 18.37 -6.08 -9.53
N GLU A 229 18.68 -6.05 -8.23
CA GLU A 229 18.20 -7.03 -7.23
C GLU A 229 17.19 -6.34 -6.31
N LEU A 230 16.03 -6.97 -6.08
CA LEU A 230 15.04 -6.52 -5.12
C LEU A 230 15.33 -7.04 -3.71
N TRP A 231 14.78 -6.38 -2.68
CA TRP A 231 14.83 -6.89 -1.30
C TRP A 231 14.10 -8.21 -1.16
N GLU A 232 12.91 -8.31 -1.76
CA GLU A 232 12.07 -9.50 -1.78
C GLU A 232 11.66 -9.81 -3.22
N ALA A 233 11.42 -11.07 -3.52
CA ALA A 233 10.86 -11.47 -4.79
C ALA A 233 9.42 -10.93 -4.92
N ILE A 234 9.06 -10.46 -6.11
CA ILE A 234 7.67 -10.10 -6.39
C ILE A 234 6.85 -11.39 -6.42
N ARG A 235 5.74 -11.39 -5.71
CA ARG A 235 4.85 -12.55 -5.57
C ARG A 235 3.96 -12.73 -6.80
N GLY A 236 4.58 -12.99 -7.95
CA GLY A 236 3.92 -13.20 -9.22
C GLY A 236 4.92 -13.68 -10.26
N GLU A 237 4.42 -14.36 -11.27
CA GLU A 237 5.23 -14.79 -12.39
C GLU A 237 5.55 -13.59 -13.28
N ILE A 238 6.83 -13.38 -13.54
CA ILE A 238 7.33 -12.28 -14.38
C ILE A 238 8.25 -12.90 -15.43
N SER A 239 7.96 -12.65 -16.69
CA SER A 239 8.77 -13.04 -17.83
C SER A 239 9.69 -11.92 -18.31
N ALA A 240 10.66 -12.26 -19.16
CA ALA A 240 11.53 -11.26 -19.80
C ALA A 240 10.77 -10.37 -20.81
N ASP A 241 9.60 -10.81 -21.26
CA ASP A 241 8.76 -10.03 -22.20
C ASP A 241 7.88 -8.99 -21.48
N ASP A 242 7.78 -9.08 -20.15
CA ASP A 242 6.97 -8.15 -19.38
C ASP A 242 7.66 -6.80 -19.26
N GLN A 243 6.88 -5.74 -19.46
CA GLN A 243 7.38 -4.39 -19.25
C GLN A 243 7.45 -4.09 -17.75
N VAL A 244 8.56 -3.52 -17.35
CA VAL A 244 8.78 -3.03 -15.99
C VAL A 244 9.27 -1.59 -16.01
N ARG A 245 9.00 -0.90 -14.93
CA ARG A 245 9.48 0.47 -14.69
C ARG A 245 10.49 0.47 -13.56
N LEU A 246 11.66 0.99 -13.82
CA LEU A 246 12.64 1.34 -12.80
C LEU A 246 12.48 2.81 -12.43
N THR A 247 12.28 3.09 -11.16
CA THR A 247 12.23 4.46 -10.63
C THR A 247 13.47 4.71 -9.79
N VAL A 248 14.05 5.88 -9.96
CA VAL A 248 15.26 6.32 -9.27
C VAL A 248 15.17 6.16 -7.75
N GLY A 249 16.29 5.77 -7.14
CA GLY A 249 16.40 5.66 -5.69
C GLY A 249 17.00 6.89 -5.02
N CYS A 250 16.65 7.07 -3.74
CA CYS A 250 17.16 8.12 -2.88
C CYS A 250 17.70 7.52 -1.57
N ASP A 251 18.95 7.83 -1.21
CA ASP A 251 19.60 7.38 0.02
C ASP A 251 19.32 8.27 1.23
N LYS A 252 18.45 9.28 1.05
CA LYS A 252 18.02 10.23 2.09
C LYS A 252 19.10 11.19 2.60
N ARG A 253 20.27 11.24 1.94
CA ARG A 253 21.36 12.14 2.31
C ARG A 253 21.16 13.53 1.70
N PHE A 254 21.69 14.52 2.38
CA PHE A 254 21.67 15.91 1.94
C PHE A 254 22.38 16.11 0.60
N GLU A 255 23.59 15.52 0.43
CA GLU A 255 24.36 15.60 -0.79
C GLU A 255 23.60 15.01 -2.00
N THR A 256 22.98 13.87 -1.80
CA THR A 256 22.18 13.21 -2.85
C THR A 256 20.98 14.07 -3.24
N CYS A 257 20.29 14.67 -2.28
CA CYS A 257 19.20 15.58 -2.54
C CYS A 257 19.68 16.80 -3.34
N ARG A 258 20.88 17.33 -3.03
CA ARG A 258 21.48 18.45 -3.73
C ARG A 258 21.97 18.12 -5.14
N LEU A 259 22.77 17.06 -5.26
CA LEU A 259 23.53 16.77 -6.49
C LEU A 259 22.71 15.96 -7.50
N LYS A 260 21.98 14.94 -7.02
CA LYS A 260 21.20 14.04 -7.87
C LYS A 260 19.83 14.63 -8.23
N PHE A 261 19.16 15.26 -7.27
CA PHE A 261 17.78 15.73 -7.44
C PHE A 261 17.65 17.25 -7.58
N ASN A 262 18.66 18.03 -7.19
CA ASN A 262 18.58 19.49 -7.11
C ASN A 262 17.32 19.97 -6.38
N ASN A 263 17.00 19.35 -5.24
CA ASN A 263 15.72 19.51 -4.54
C ASN A 263 15.89 19.86 -3.04
N LEU A 264 16.91 20.63 -2.70
CA LEU A 264 17.23 20.98 -1.31
C LEU A 264 16.13 21.73 -0.59
N ILE A 265 15.33 22.50 -1.32
CA ILE A 265 14.24 23.29 -0.73
C ILE A 265 13.20 22.39 -0.03
N ASN A 266 13.06 21.14 -0.50
CA ASN A 266 12.13 20.14 0.04
C ASN A 266 12.84 19.09 0.90
N PHE A 267 14.11 19.31 1.26
CA PHE A 267 14.82 18.36 2.10
C PHE A 267 14.25 18.32 3.52
N GLN A 268 13.78 17.16 3.95
CA GLN A 268 13.08 16.97 5.24
C GLN A 268 13.98 16.39 6.33
N GLY A 269 15.29 16.49 6.20
CA GLY A 269 16.27 16.08 7.20
C GLY A 269 16.96 17.28 7.88
N PHE A 270 17.77 16.98 8.88
CA PHE A 270 18.53 17.97 9.66
C PHE A 270 20.01 17.59 9.63
N PRO A 271 20.74 17.92 8.57
CA PRO A 271 22.11 17.44 8.35
C PRO A 271 23.09 17.91 9.42
N ASP A 272 22.81 19.05 10.04
CA ASP A 272 23.68 19.68 11.04
C ASP A 272 23.40 19.24 12.50
N LEU A 273 22.52 18.22 12.70
CA LEU A 273 22.35 17.64 14.03
C LEU A 273 23.68 17.04 14.52
N PRO A 274 24.08 17.36 15.76
CA PRO A 274 25.27 16.78 16.35
C PRO A 274 25.16 15.24 16.42
N SER A 275 26.29 14.53 16.31
CA SER A 275 26.34 13.10 16.61
C SER A 275 26.33 12.85 18.12
N ASP A 276 26.00 11.63 18.52
CA ASP A 276 26.00 11.22 19.93
C ASP A 276 27.38 11.42 20.57
N ASP A 277 28.46 11.13 19.85
CA ASP A 277 29.83 11.34 20.31
C ASP A 277 30.11 12.83 20.63
N TRP A 278 29.55 13.74 19.82
CA TRP A 278 29.73 15.17 20.06
C TRP A 278 28.92 15.64 21.27
N MET A 279 27.74 15.11 21.51
CA MET A 279 26.92 15.45 22.70
C MET A 279 27.54 14.95 23.99
N MET A 280 28.30 13.86 23.93
CA MET A 280 29.03 13.26 25.07
C MET A 280 30.40 13.91 25.31
N ALA A 281 30.95 14.64 24.34
CA ALA A 281 32.23 15.33 24.47
C ALA A 281 32.06 16.63 25.25
N TYR A 282 32.84 16.81 26.32
CA TYR A 282 32.91 18.12 27.00
C TYR A 282 33.87 19.08 26.25
N PRO A 283 33.58 20.38 26.30
CA PRO A 283 34.43 21.37 25.63
C PRO A 283 35.86 21.35 26.17
N THR A 284 36.86 21.25 25.28
CA THR A 284 38.26 21.38 25.66
C THR A 284 38.69 22.85 25.57
N SER A 285 39.45 23.32 26.55
CA SER A 285 39.90 24.69 26.61
C SER A 285 40.89 25.11 25.50
N GLY A 286 41.41 24.16 24.72
CA GLY A 286 42.33 24.42 23.61
C GLY A 286 41.69 24.34 22.20
N GLY A 287 40.37 24.12 22.11
CA GLY A 287 39.66 24.03 20.85
C GLY A 287 39.16 25.38 20.33
N ALA A 288 39.15 25.55 19.01
CA ALA A 288 38.50 26.71 18.41
C ALA A 288 36.96 26.54 18.47
N ASN A 289 36.30 27.01 19.49
CA ASN A 289 34.86 26.96 19.68
C ASN A 289 34.20 28.09 18.84
N SER A 290 34.30 27.99 17.52
CA SER A 290 33.86 29.04 16.59
C SER A 290 32.36 29.04 16.29
N GLY A 291 31.61 28.05 16.80
CA GLY A 291 30.18 27.86 16.48
C GLY A 291 29.90 27.51 15.03
N GLY A 292 30.91 27.10 14.28
CA GLY A 292 30.76 26.67 12.88
C GLY A 292 30.00 25.34 12.72
N SER A 293 29.71 25.00 11.45
CA SER A 293 29.03 23.73 11.12
C SER A 293 29.86 22.53 11.58
N LEU A 294 29.19 21.54 12.15
CA LEU A 294 29.76 20.28 12.63
C LEU A 294 29.65 19.14 11.59
N ARG A 295 29.54 19.50 10.31
CA ARG A 295 29.45 18.55 9.21
C ARG A 295 30.76 17.81 8.99
#